data_5d1d3797572d7bd94f0c19679fb86edf
#
_entry.id   5d1d3797572d7bd94f0c19679fb86edf
#
_cell.length_a   1.000
_cell.length_b   1.000
_cell.length_c   1.000
_cell.angle_alpha   90.00
_cell.angle_beta   90.00
_cell.angle_gamma   90.00
#
_symmetry.space_group_name_H-M   'P 1'
#
loop_
_entity.id
_entity.type
_entity.pdbx_description
1 polymer ?
#
loop_
_entity_poly.entity_id
_entity_poly.type
_entity_poly.pdbx_seq_one_letter_code
_entity_poly.pdbx_strand_id
1 'polypeptide(L)'
;MKKMTWFLELAATVAVAIALMPGSTPLLAVSGGDKAASGATVKIDNFSFGPADVNVPVGTTVTWTNNDDVPHVVASDDKLFKSKALDTDDHFSFTFTKPGTYAYYCAIHPKMTAKIVVH
;
A
#
# COMPACT_ATOMS: atom_id res chain seq x y z
N MET A 1 -46.42 -41.64 21.76
CA MET A 1 -46.15 -41.29 22.15
C MET A 1 -45.10 -40.88 22.52
N LYS A 2 -44.64 -41.03 22.84
CA LYS A 2 -43.66 -40.65 23.32
C LYS A 2 -42.73 -40.40 22.46
N LYS A 3 -42.59 -40.81 21.76
CA LYS A 3 -41.68 -40.68 21.02
C LYS A 3 -41.53 -39.45 20.51
N MET A 4 -42.00 -39.02 20.28
CA MET A 4 -41.90 -37.94 19.79
C MET A 4 -41.17 -37.11 20.39
N THR A 5 -40.96 -37.30 21.12
CA THR A 5 -40.35 -36.51 21.83
C THR A 5 -39.09 -36.37 21.43
N TRP A 6 -38.55 -37.16 21.16
CA TRP A 6 -37.31 -37.00 20.92
C TRP A 6 -37.04 -36.32 19.81
N PHE A 7 -37.55 -36.30 19.21
CA PHE A 7 -37.18 -35.71 18.19
C PHE A 7 -36.90 -34.43 18.33
N LEU A 8 -37.25 -34.08 18.90
CA LEU A 8 -37.09 -32.89 19.02
C LEU A 8 -35.91 -32.60 19.33
N GLU A 9 -35.44 -33.15 19.89
CA GLU A 9 -34.34 -32.83 20.33
C GLU A 9 -33.47 -32.71 19.37
N LEU A 10 -33.53 -33.36 18.74
CA LEU A 10 -32.60 -33.29 17.89
C LEU A 10 -32.50 -32.14 17.28
N ALA A 11 -33.06 -31.79 17.05
CA ALA A 11 -33.08 -30.67 16.40
C ALA A 11 -32.15 -29.92 16.96
N ALA A 12 -32.27 -29.91 17.85
CA ALA A 12 -31.45 -29.08 18.47
C ALA A 12 -30.17 -29.16 17.98
N THR A 13 -29.90 -30.01 17.73
CA THR A 13 -28.65 -29.99 17.47
C THR A 13 -28.22 -29.28 16.58
N VAL A 14 -28.46 -29.35 16.12
CA VAL A 14 -27.98 -28.74 15.36
C VAL A 14 -27.58 -27.66 15.30
N ALA A 15 -27.85 -27.41 15.32
CA ALA A 15 -27.64 -26.32 15.26
C ALA A 15 -26.60 -25.86 15.51
N VAL A 16 -26.43 -26.20 15.74
CA VAL A 16 -25.55 -25.75 16.16
C VAL A 16 -24.66 -25.43 15.49
N ALA A 17 -24.48 -26.00 15.23
CA ALA A 17 -23.60 -25.75 14.87
C ALA A 17 -23.29 -24.87 14.24
N ILE A 18 -23.44 -24.92 14.11
CA ILE A 18 -23.11 -24.27 13.62
C ILE A 18 -22.69 -23.29 13.57
N ALA A 19 -22.80 -23.21 13.72
CA ALA A 19 -22.50 -22.29 13.83
C ALA A 19 -21.55 -21.92 13.80
N LEU A 20 -21.40 -22.36 13.85
CA LEU A 20 -20.56 -22.02 13.95
C LEU A 20 -19.87 -21.60 13.34
N MET A 21 -19.75 -21.88 13.17
CA MET A 21 -19.02 -21.60 12.73
C MET A 21 -18.84 -20.70 12.42
N PRO A 22 -18.92 -20.64 12.68
CA PRO A 22 -18.79 -19.82 12.49
C PRO A 22 -18.07 -19.10 12.15
N GLY A 23 -18.11 -19.00 12.05
CA GLY A 23 -17.55 -18.26 11.82
C GLY A 23 -16.60 -18.21 11.53
N SER A 24 -16.26 -18.53 11.70
CA SER A 24 -15.24 -18.48 11.67
C SER A 24 -14.82 -17.89 10.70
N THR A 25 -14.51 -18.03 10.33
CA THR A 25 -14.15 -17.67 9.48
C THR A 25 -13.94 -16.55 8.97
N PRO A 26 -14.34 -16.18 8.97
CA PRO A 26 -14.33 -14.98 8.50
C PRO A 26 -13.14 -14.32 8.58
N LEU A 27 -12.91 -14.15 9.28
CA LEU A 27 -11.94 -13.43 9.58
C LEU A 27 -10.84 -13.49 8.81
N LEU A 28 -10.46 -14.35 8.52
CA LEU A 28 -9.37 -14.38 7.88
C LEU A 28 -9.29 -13.62 6.77
N ALA A 29 -10.04 -13.60 6.15
CA ALA A 29 -9.97 -12.93 4.98
C ALA A 29 -9.44 -11.68 5.16
N VAL A 30 -9.85 -11.17 6.04
CA VAL A 30 -9.42 -10.02 6.37
C VAL A 30 -8.05 -9.80 6.22
N SER A 31 -7.37 -10.54 6.69
CA SER A 31 -6.06 -10.22 6.72
C SER A 31 -5.57 -10.00 5.38
N GLY A 32 -6.08 -10.61 4.47
CA GLY A 32 -5.54 -10.43 3.22
C GLY A 32 -5.52 -9.02 2.82
N GLY A 33 -6.51 -8.36 3.12
CA GLY A 33 -6.57 -7.04 2.68
C GLY A 33 -5.46 -6.21 3.18
N ASP A 34 -5.02 -6.50 4.27
CA ASP A 34 -4.04 -5.70 4.85
C ASP A 34 -2.84 -5.61 4.03
N LYS A 35 -2.46 -6.60 3.35
CA LYS A 35 -1.32 -6.53 2.63
C LYS A 35 -1.34 -5.55 1.58
N ALA A 36 -2.39 -5.24 1.07
CA ALA A 36 -2.46 -4.33 -0.02
C ALA A 36 -1.94 -2.97 0.31
N ALA A 37 -2.02 -2.60 1.49
CA ALA A 37 -1.65 -1.25 1.81
C ALA A 37 -0.20 -1.12 2.16
N SER A 38 0.65 -1.50 1.31
CA SER A 38 2.06 -1.40 1.65
C SER A 38 2.63 -0.06 1.25
N GLY A 39 3.80 0.21 1.66
CA GLY A 39 4.53 1.39 1.30
C GLY A 39 5.82 1.03 0.61
N ALA A 40 6.39 1.96 -0.08
CA ALA A 40 7.68 1.80 -0.72
C ALA A 40 8.50 3.04 -0.41
N THR A 41 9.80 2.89 -0.38
CA THR A 41 10.70 3.99 -0.05
C THR A 41 11.70 4.21 -1.17
N VAL A 42 11.92 5.47 -1.51
CA VAL A 42 12.97 5.87 -2.45
C VAL A 42 13.91 6.78 -1.69
N LYS A 43 15.20 6.50 -1.77
CA LYS A 43 16.18 7.35 -1.13
C LYS A 43 16.76 8.30 -2.15
N ILE A 44 16.99 9.52 -1.74
CA ILE A 44 17.65 10.51 -2.57
C ILE A 44 19.04 10.65 -1.97
N ASP A 45 20.04 10.22 -2.72
CA ASP A 45 21.40 10.21 -2.20
C ASP A 45 22.36 10.35 -3.36
N ASN A 46 23.40 11.14 -3.17
CA ASN A 46 24.42 11.32 -4.17
C ASN A 46 23.81 11.76 -5.51
N PHE A 47 22.88 12.70 -5.47
CA PHE A 47 22.22 13.24 -6.65
C PHE A 47 21.52 12.18 -7.50
N SER A 48 20.95 11.18 -6.87
CA SER A 48 20.19 10.16 -7.59
C SER A 48 19.06 9.64 -6.74
N PHE A 49 18.07 9.05 -7.41
CA PHE A 49 16.97 8.39 -6.74
C PHE A 49 17.27 6.90 -6.71
N GLY A 50 17.14 6.29 -5.57
CA GLY A 50 17.43 4.88 -5.42
C GLY A 50 16.32 4.12 -4.71
N PRO A 51 15.72 3.17 -5.38
CA PRO A 51 15.97 2.73 -6.76
C PRO A 51 15.37 3.68 -7.79
N ALA A 52 15.91 3.70 -8.97
CA ALA A 52 15.42 4.60 -10.01
C ALA A 52 14.10 4.10 -10.61
N ASP A 53 13.89 2.81 -10.64
CA ASP A 53 12.65 2.23 -11.14
C ASP A 53 11.99 1.46 -10.01
N VAL A 54 10.76 1.81 -9.69
CA VAL A 54 10.04 1.17 -8.60
C VAL A 54 8.72 0.66 -9.14
N ASN A 55 8.41 -0.61 -8.90
CA ASN A 55 7.15 -1.21 -9.33
C ASN A 55 6.30 -1.48 -8.10
N VAL A 56 5.11 -0.93 -8.07
CA VAL A 56 4.23 -1.06 -6.90
C VAL A 56 2.78 -1.29 -7.35
N PRO A 57 1.97 -1.93 -6.53
CA PRO A 57 0.55 -2.09 -6.85
C PRO A 57 -0.21 -0.79 -6.59
N VAL A 58 -1.36 -0.66 -7.22
CA VAL A 58 -2.23 0.48 -7.01
C VAL A 58 -2.56 0.57 -5.52
N GLY A 59 -2.58 1.76 -5.00
CA GLY A 59 -2.85 2.01 -3.58
C GLY A 59 -1.61 2.15 -2.73
N THR A 60 -0.44 1.96 -3.31
CA THR A 60 0.81 2.06 -2.56
C THR A 60 1.16 3.52 -2.30
N THR A 61 1.63 3.79 -1.11
CA THR A 61 2.20 5.11 -0.78
C THR A 61 3.72 5.02 -0.93
N VAL A 62 4.28 5.86 -1.76
CA VAL A 62 5.72 5.93 -1.94
C VAL A 62 6.24 7.11 -1.15
N THR A 63 7.31 6.91 -0.40
CA THR A 63 7.93 7.96 0.40
C THR A 63 9.36 8.17 -0.09
N TRP A 64 9.67 9.41 -0.42
CA TRP A 64 11.03 9.80 -0.80
C TRP A 64 11.68 10.46 0.40
N THR A 65 12.89 10.04 0.72
CA THR A 65 13.64 10.64 1.84
C THR A 65 14.97 11.18 1.31
N ASN A 66 15.28 12.41 1.62
CA ASN A 66 16.52 13.02 1.19
C ASN A 66 17.63 12.67 2.18
N ASN A 67 18.58 11.87 1.71
CA ASN A 67 19.74 11.51 2.51
C ASN A 67 20.99 12.29 2.10
N ASP A 68 20.83 13.22 1.15
CA ASP A 68 21.95 14.07 0.74
C ASP A 68 22.08 15.27 1.66
N ASP A 69 23.19 15.96 1.57
CA ASP A 69 23.41 17.15 2.37
C ASP A 69 23.05 18.41 1.57
N VAL A 70 22.35 18.28 0.47
CA VAL A 70 21.83 19.41 -0.31
C VAL A 70 20.34 19.17 -0.54
N PRO A 71 19.57 20.22 -0.75
CA PRO A 71 18.14 20.05 -0.95
C PRO A 71 17.79 19.46 -2.31
N HIS A 72 16.68 18.76 -2.36
CA HIS A 72 16.15 18.17 -3.58
C HIS A 72 14.64 18.41 -3.63
N VAL A 73 14.05 18.36 -4.82
CA VAL A 73 12.61 18.50 -5.00
C VAL A 73 12.13 17.35 -5.89
N VAL A 74 11.10 16.64 -5.47
CA VAL A 74 10.52 15.55 -6.25
C VAL A 74 9.38 16.14 -7.07
N ALA A 75 9.43 16.03 -8.39
CA ALA A 75 8.39 16.59 -9.24
C ALA A 75 8.04 15.62 -10.36
N SER A 76 6.75 15.36 -10.56
CA SER A 76 6.34 14.45 -11.63
C SER A 76 6.32 15.19 -12.96
N ASP A 77 6.65 14.47 -14.02
CA ASP A 77 6.65 15.06 -15.36
C ASP A 77 5.27 15.56 -15.75
N ASP A 78 4.23 14.87 -15.34
CA ASP A 78 2.87 15.23 -15.69
C ASP A 78 2.21 16.13 -14.65
N LYS A 79 3.02 16.67 -13.74
CA LYS A 79 2.53 17.60 -12.73
C LYS A 79 1.50 16.99 -11.76
N LEU A 80 1.49 15.69 -11.60
CA LEU A 80 0.60 15.05 -10.69
C LEU A 80 1.01 15.29 -9.24
N PHE A 81 2.29 15.35 -8.95
CA PHE A 81 2.79 15.62 -7.61
C PHE A 81 4.07 16.44 -7.65
N LYS A 82 4.31 17.15 -6.58
CA LYS A 82 5.53 17.92 -6.44
C LYS A 82 5.76 18.19 -4.97
N SER A 83 6.95 17.92 -4.50
CA SER A 83 7.30 18.21 -3.12
C SER A 83 7.78 19.66 -2.99
N LYS A 84 7.90 20.13 -1.77
CA LYS A 84 8.62 21.34 -1.52
C LYS A 84 10.09 20.94 -1.50
N ALA A 85 10.97 21.86 -1.26
CA ALA A 85 12.38 21.54 -1.15
C ALA A 85 12.58 20.65 0.08
N LEU A 86 13.22 19.53 -0.12
CA LEU A 86 13.49 18.59 0.96
C LEU A 86 14.93 18.76 1.40
N ASP A 87 15.11 19.16 2.65
CA ASP A 87 16.45 19.26 3.21
C ASP A 87 16.87 17.89 3.70
N THR A 88 18.06 17.76 4.20
CA THR A 88 18.56 16.48 4.71
C THR A 88 17.58 15.89 5.73
N ASP A 89 17.25 14.63 5.54
CA ASP A 89 16.32 13.87 6.38
C ASP A 89 14.84 14.23 6.18
N ASP A 90 14.53 15.22 5.37
CA ASP A 90 13.13 15.50 5.06
C ASP A 90 12.59 14.45 4.12
N HIS A 91 11.27 14.28 4.12
CA HIS A 91 10.64 13.31 3.26
C HIS A 91 9.34 13.84 2.66
N PHE A 92 8.87 13.17 1.62
CA PHE A 92 7.66 13.49 0.91
C PHE A 92 6.98 12.17 0.52
N SER A 93 5.68 12.10 0.64
CA SER A 93 4.94 10.88 0.29
C SER A 93 3.82 11.19 -0.68
N PHE A 94 3.54 10.23 -1.54
CA PHE A 94 2.41 10.33 -2.45
C PHE A 94 1.81 8.93 -2.65
N THR A 95 0.49 8.84 -2.66
CA THR A 95 -0.22 7.57 -2.83
C THR A 95 -0.71 7.45 -4.26
N PHE A 96 -0.34 6.36 -4.94
CA PHE A 96 -0.68 6.15 -6.33
C PHE A 96 -1.96 5.33 -6.44
N THR A 97 -3.04 5.95 -6.94
CA THR A 97 -4.34 5.31 -6.99
C THR A 97 -4.74 4.81 -8.36
N LYS A 98 -3.94 5.06 -9.37
CA LYS A 98 -4.23 4.59 -10.73
C LYS A 98 -3.01 3.93 -11.34
N PRO A 99 -3.19 2.87 -12.12
CA PRO A 99 -2.07 2.23 -12.78
C PRO A 99 -1.46 3.14 -13.84
N GLY A 100 -0.21 2.99 -14.10
CA GLY A 100 0.50 3.77 -15.11
C GLY A 100 1.97 3.90 -14.76
N THR A 101 2.70 4.54 -15.64
CA THR A 101 4.12 4.82 -15.43
C THR A 101 4.25 6.31 -15.15
N TYR A 102 4.82 6.63 -13.99
CA TYR A 102 4.92 8.00 -13.56
C TYR A 102 6.40 8.41 -13.51
N ALA A 103 6.82 9.13 -14.52
CA ALA A 103 8.19 9.63 -14.57
C ALA A 103 8.31 10.87 -13.68
N TYR A 104 9.42 11.02 -13.03
CA TYR A 104 9.66 12.18 -12.17
C TYR A 104 11.11 12.58 -12.19
N TYR A 105 11.40 13.75 -11.65
CA TYR A 105 12.73 14.31 -11.68
C TYR A 105 12.92 15.22 -10.49
N CYS A 106 14.14 15.69 -10.28
CA CYS A 106 14.39 16.69 -9.25
C CYS A 106 14.31 18.07 -9.90
N ALA A 107 13.43 18.93 -9.40
CA ALA A 107 13.25 20.24 -10.01
C ALA A 107 14.48 21.13 -9.91
N ILE A 108 15.37 20.86 -8.97
CA ILE A 108 16.58 21.63 -8.79
C ILE A 108 17.72 21.05 -9.63
N HIS A 109 17.70 19.75 -9.86
CA HIS A 109 18.72 19.04 -10.60
C HIS A 109 18.03 18.22 -11.70
N PRO A 110 17.61 18.84 -12.79
CA PRO A 110 16.73 18.17 -13.76
C PRO A 110 17.25 16.91 -14.42
N LYS A 111 18.53 16.63 -14.29
CA LYS A 111 19.05 15.39 -14.87
C LYS A 111 18.84 14.21 -13.94
N MET A 112 18.44 14.45 -12.69
CA MET A 112 18.08 13.38 -11.78
C MET A 112 16.68 12.93 -12.15
N THR A 113 16.55 11.76 -12.76
CA THR A 113 15.25 11.25 -13.21
C THR A 113 15.01 9.84 -12.74
N ALA A 114 13.75 9.45 -12.63
CA ALA A 114 13.37 8.13 -12.20
C ALA A 114 11.91 7.89 -12.54
N LYS A 115 11.37 6.75 -12.19
CA LYS A 115 9.97 6.48 -12.45
C LYS A 115 9.37 5.50 -11.46
N ILE A 116 8.08 5.61 -11.28
CA ILE A 116 7.28 4.67 -10.49
C ILE A 116 6.34 3.99 -11.46
N VAL A 117 6.32 2.67 -11.47
CA VAL A 117 5.39 1.91 -12.31
C VAL A 117 4.34 1.32 -11.38
N VAL A 118 3.08 1.66 -11.62
CA VAL A 118 1.97 1.26 -10.78
C VAL A 118 1.10 0.28 -11.56
N HIS A 119 0.80 -0.87 -10.96
CA HIS A 119 0.03 -1.91 -11.66
C HIS A 119 -1.09 -2.50 -10.80
#